data_a52251bc8c2cb5c6edab66f5031a80e5
#
_entry.id   a52251bc8c2cb5c6edab66f5031a80e5
#
_cell.length_a   1.000
_cell.length_b   1.000
_cell.length_c   1.000
_cell.angle_alpha   90.00
_cell.angle_beta   90.00
_cell.angle_gamma   90.00
#
_symmetry.space_group_name_H-M   'P 1'
#
loop_
_entity.id
_entity.type
_entity.pdbx_description
1 polymer ?
#
loop_
_entity_poly.entity_id
_entity_poly.type
_entity_poly.pdbx_seq_one_letter_code
_entity_poly.pdbx_strand_id
1 'polypeptide(L)'
;MIPRFSVSNFIAIVNQTFDVAFAGMVEVEGEVSSFKSYPPKYAFFDLKDDDGLVRCFVGFSNLRTPIEDGMKVVVRAMPALRDKGAFSLNVQEIRPLGKGSLKRSFELLKQKLTVEGLFNSERKRPLPQYPQRVAIISSTKA
;
A
#
# COMPACT_ATOMS: atom_id res chain seq x y z
N MET A 1 -2.62 41.86 11.16
CA MET A 1 -4.01 41.50 10.74
C MET A 1 -4.10 39.98 10.65
N ILE A 2 -5.02 39.38 11.37
CA ILE A 2 -5.23 37.90 11.31
C ILE A 2 -6.16 37.62 10.13
N PRO A 3 -5.75 36.74 9.16
CA PRO A 3 -6.59 36.42 8.02
C PRO A 3 -7.81 35.60 8.46
N ARG A 4 -8.95 35.81 7.79
CA ARG A 4 -10.22 35.13 8.06
C ARG A 4 -10.63 34.30 6.84
N PHE A 5 -10.85 33.00 7.03
CA PHE A 5 -11.22 32.06 5.97
C PHE A 5 -12.55 31.36 6.27
N SER A 6 -13.25 30.90 5.26
CA SER A 6 -14.27 29.87 5.40
C SER A 6 -13.62 28.52 5.72
N VAL A 7 -14.38 27.57 6.25
CA VAL A 7 -13.86 26.21 6.53
C VAL A 7 -13.30 25.55 5.27
N SER A 8 -14.01 25.65 4.15
CA SER A 8 -13.59 25.08 2.86
C SER A 8 -12.28 25.71 2.36
N ASN A 9 -12.17 27.05 2.44
CA ASN A 9 -10.95 27.75 2.04
C ASN A 9 -9.77 27.39 2.94
N PHE A 10 -10.00 27.24 4.25
CA PHE A 10 -8.97 26.83 5.18
C PHE A 10 -8.45 25.43 4.84
N ILE A 11 -9.34 24.44 4.61
CA ILE A 11 -8.97 23.08 4.19
C ILE A 11 -8.18 23.11 2.87
N ALA A 12 -8.62 23.89 1.89
CA ALA A 12 -7.92 24.02 0.61
C ALA A 12 -6.50 24.58 0.78
N ILE A 13 -6.31 25.60 1.61
CA ILE A 13 -5.01 26.20 1.90
C ILE A 13 -4.09 25.18 2.60
N VAL A 14 -4.60 24.42 3.58
CA VAL A 14 -3.82 23.39 4.27
C VAL A 14 -3.37 22.31 3.29
N ASN A 15 -4.24 21.82 2.42
CA ASN A 15 -3.88 20.84 1.41
C ASN A 15 -2.85 21.39 0.41
N GLN A 16 -3.02 22.63 -0.04
CA GLN A 16 -2.03 23.28 -0.90
C GLN A 16 -0.67 23.43 -0.19
N THR A 17 -0.66 23.68 1.12
CA THR A 17 0.58 23.73 1.90
C THR A 17 1.26 22.37 1.94
N PHE A 18 0.51 21.27 2.08
CA PHE A 18 1.07 19.92 2.00
C PHE A 18 1.66 19.63 0.61
N ASP A 19 0.96 20.00 -0.47
CA ASP A 19 1.45 19.80 -1.84
C ASP A 19 2.78 20.54 -2.07
N VAL A 20 2.91 21.76 -1.57
CA VAL A 20 4.15 22.53 -1.68
C VAL A 20 5.26 21.95 -0.79
N ALA A 21 4.94 21.66 0.48
CA ALA A 21 5.94 21.21 1.46
C ALA A 21 6.52 19.83 1.12
N PHE A 22 5.71 18.95 0.56
CA PHE A 22 6.08 17.54 0.30
C PHE A 22 6.21 17.23 -1.20
N ALA A 23 6.17 18.23 -2.07
CA ALA A 23 6.14 18.02 -3.53
C ALA A 23 5.05 17.01 -3.96
N GLY A 24 3.91 17.03 -3.26
CA GLY A 24 2.74 16.20 -3.50
C GLY A 24 2.82 14.79 -2.92
N MET A 25 4.00 14.24 -2.58
CA MET A 25 4.10 12.85 -2.15
C MET A 25 5.19 12.65 -1.07
N VAL A 26 4.91 11.76 -0.10
CA VAL A 26 5.85 11.39 0.98
C VAL A 26 6.04 9.89 1.06
N GLU A 27 7.17 9.46 1.56
CA GLU A 27 7.38 8.09 2.04
C GLU A 27 7.40 8.10 3.57
N VAL A 28 6.55 7.28 4.18
CA VAL A 28 6.44 7.14 5.64
C VAL A 28 6.64 5.68 6.01
N GLU A 29 7.53 5.45 6.96
CA GLU A 29 7.81 4.13 7.52
C GLU A 29 7.06 3.93 8.83
N GLY A 30 6.58 2.72 9.08
CA GLY A 30 5.93 2.36 10.33
C GLY A 30 5.42 0.93 10.38
N GLU A 31 4.77 0.60 11.47
CA GLU A 31 4.09 -0.68 11.69
C GLU A 31 2.60 -0.53 11.40
N VAL A 32 2.05 -1.47 10.64
CA VAL A 32 0.61 -1.54 10.34
C VAL A 32 -0.15 -1.96 11.59
N SER A 33 -1.24 -1.27 11.87
CA SER A 33 -2.18 -1.64 12.92
C SER A 33 -3.62 -1.31 12.51
N SER A 34 -4.59 -1.98 13.12
CA SER A 34 -6.03 -1.75 12.88
C SER A 34 -6.44 -1.87 11.41
N PHE A 35 -5.81 -2.79 10.66
CA PHE A 35 -6.12 -3.00 9.25
C PHE A 35 -7.56 -3.46 9.04
N LYS A 36 -8.30 -2.74 8.21
CA LYS A 36 -9.68 -3.07 7.81
C LYS A 36 -9.85 -2.89 6.31
N SER A 37 -10.30 -3.94 5.64
CA SER A 37 -10.58 -3.89 4.21
C SER A 37 -12.07 -3.96 3.92
N TYR A 38 -12.50 -3.22 2.90
CA TYR A 38 -13.87 -3.17 2.39
C TYR A 38 -13.86 -3.42 0.88
N PRO A 39 -13.66 -4.68 0.47
CA PRO A 39 -13.62 -5.04 -0.94
C PRO A 39 -14.92 -4.70 -1.67
N PRO A 40 -14.89 -4.32 -2.96
CA PRO A 40 -13.71 -4.08 -3.79
C PRO A 40 -13.23 -2.61 -3.76
N LYS A 41 -13.64 -1.81 -2.79
CA LYS A 41 -13.50 -0.35 -2.85
C LYS A 41 -12.18 0.17 -2.24
N TYR A 42 -11.94 -0.10 -0.95
CA TYR A 42 -10.82 0.50 -0.20
C TYR A 42 -10.47 -0.29 1.05
N ALA A 43 -9.34 0.07 1.62
CA ALA A 43 -8.94 -0.35 2.96
C ALA A 43 -8.43 0.84 3.78
N PHE A 44 -8.49 0.70 5.10
CA PHE A 44 -7.89 1.60 6.07
C PHE A 44 -6.95 0.84 6.97
N PHE A 45 -5.92 1.50 7.43
CA PHE A 45 -5.06 1.04 8.51
C PHE A 45 -4.42 2.25 9.20
N ASP A 46 -3.92 2.03 10.38
CA ASP A 46 -3.09 3.00 11.06
C ASP A 46 -1.63 2.60 10.89
N LEU A 47 -0.78 3.55 10.56
CA LEU A 47 0.67 3.41 10.53
C LEU A 47 1.21 4.04 11.79
N LYS A 48 1.94 3.28 12.59
CA LYS A 48 2.44 3.72 13.90
C LYS A 48 3.94 3.45 14.05
N ASP A 49 4.55 4.22 14.91
CA ASP A 49 5.86 3.97 15.51
C ASP A 49 5.78 4.13 17.03
N ASP A 50 6.92 4.30 17.70
CA ASP A 50 6.97 4.40 19.17
C ASP A 50 6.27 5.67 19.69
N ASP A 51 6.25 6.76 18.92
CA ASP A 51 5.82 8.09 19.34
C ASP A 51 4.59 8.62 18.58
N GLY A 52 4.23 8.02 17.46
CA GLY A 52 3.20 8.56 16.56
C GLY A 52 2.29 7.53 15.92
N LEU A 53 1.13 8.04 15.48
CA LEU A 53 0.16 7.27 14.72
C LEU A 53 -0.48 8.15 13.67
N VAL A 54 -0.56 7.64 12.44
CA VAL A 54 -1.26 8.31 11.34
C VAL A 54 -2.18 7.36 10.62
N ARG A 55 -3.39 7.81 10.31
CA ARG A 55 -4.36 7.04 9.55
C ARG A 55 -4.02 7.02 8.07
N CYS A 56 -4.04 5.81 7.50
CA CYS A 56 -3.83 5.56 6.09
C CYS A 56 -5.11 5.10 5.41
N PHE A 57 -5.34 5.61 4.20
CA PHE A 57 -6.40 5.18 3.31
C PHE A 57 -5.78 4.68 2.01
N VAL A 58 -6.22 3.53 1.53
CA VAL A 58 -5.73 2.94 0.28
C VAL A 58 -6.90 2.46 -0.57
N GLY A 59 -6.94 2.88 -1.85
CA GLY A 59 -7.83 2.30 -2.83
C GLY A 59 -7.45 0.86 -3.14
N PHE A 60 -8.43 0.00 -3.41
CA PHE A 60 -8.17 -1.43 -3.61
C PHE A 60 -7.25 -1.72 -4.80
N SER A 61 -7.26 -0.86 -5.83
CA SER A 61 -6.34 -0.92 -6.98
C SER A 61 -4.86 -0.71 -6.58
N ASN A 62 -4.62 0.01 -5.49
CA ASN A 62 -3.29 0.33 -4.98
C ASN A 62 -2.83 -0.65 -3.89
N LEU A 63 -3.75 -1.46 -3.34
CA LEU A 63 -3.45 -2.52 -2.38
C LEU A 63 -2.96 -3.78 -3.10
N ARG A 64 -1.81 -3.68 -3.78
CA ARG A 64 -1.22 -4.79 -4.53
C ARG A 64 -0.49 -5.78 -3.64
N THR A 65 0.04 -5.29 -2.54
CA THR A 65 0.78 -6.09 -1.57
C THR A 65 -0.13 -6.44 -0.40
N PRO A 66 -0.32 -7.72 -0.09
CA PRO A 66 -1.05 -8.11 1.12
C PRO A 66 -0.33 -7.63 2.37
N ILE A 67 -1.07 -6.98 3.25
CA ILE A 67 -0.58 -6.49 4.54
C ILE A 67 -1.51 -6.96 5.66
N GLU A 68 -0.94 -7.07 6.85
CA GLU A 68 -1.67 -7.34 8.09
C GLU A 68 -1.05 -6.59 9.27
N ASP A 69 -1.76 -6.56 10.38
CA ASP A 69 -1.28 -5.92 11.60
C ASP A 69 0.07 -6.50 12.07
N GLY A 70 0.94 -5.64 12.55
CA GLY A 70 2.30 -5.98 12.99
C GLY A 70 3.36 -5.99 11.89
N MET A 71 2.99 -5.83 10.62
CA MET A 71 3.97 -5.74 9.54
C MET A 71 4.61 -4.35 9.50
N LYS A 72 5.93 -4.30 9.37
CA LYS A 72 6.66 -3.07 9.08
C LYS A 72 6.63 -2.79 7.58
N VAL A 73 6.22 -1.58 7.22
CA VAL A 73 6.06 -1.16 5.82
C VAL A 73 6.57 0.25 5.61
N VAL A 74 6.91 0.56 4.37
CA VAL A 74 7.04 1.93 3.86
C VAL A 74 5.84 2.19 2.96
N VAL A 75 5.11 3.25 3.23
CA VAL A 75 4.00 3.71 2.39
C VAL A 75 4.42 4.95 1.61
N ARG A 76 4.12 4.97 0.32
CA ARG A 76 4.18 6.17 -0.51
C ARG A 76 2.78 6.75 -0.60
N ALA A 77 2.60 7.97 -0.12
CA ALA A 77 1.27 8.54 0.06
C ALA A 77 1.25 10.06 -0.12
N MET A 78 0.04 10.57 -0.35
CA MET A 78 -0.25 12.01 -0.34
C MET A 78 -0.93 12.36 0.97
N PRO A 79 -0.35 13.25 1.80
CA PRO A 79 -1.03 13.79 2.97
C PRO A 79 -2.26 14.59 2.55
N ALA A 80 -3.38 14.43 3.23
CA ALA A 80 -4.58 15.18 2.94
C ALA A 80 -5.43 15.44 4.18
N LEU A 81 -5.93 16.66 4.31
CA LEU A 81 -7.00 17.01 5.20
C LEU A 81 -8.32 16.88 4.44
N ARG A 82 -9.19 15.97 4.87
CA ARG A 82 -10.47 15.70 4.22
C ARG A 82 -11.52 16.74 4.60
N ASP A 83 -12.57 16.86 3.79
CA ASP A 83 -13.66 17.84 3.97
C ASP A 83 -14.34 17.78 5.34
N LYS A 84 -14.29 16.63 5.99
CA LYS A 84 -14.82 16.43 7.36
C LYS A 84 -13.77 16.65 8.46
N GLY A 85 -12.63 17.27 8.13
CA GLY A 85 -11.57 17.62 9.08
C GLY A 85 -10.66 16.45 9.51
N ALA A 86 -10.80 15.26 8.93
CA ALA A 86 -9.93 14.14 9.23
C ALA A 86 -8.64 14.20 8.40
N PHE A 87 -7.49 14.24 9.07
CA PHE A 87 -6.20 14.05 8.41
C PHE A 87 -5.96 12.57 8.08
N SER A 88 -5.43 12.28 6.90
CA SER A 88 -5.04 10.94 6.50
C SER A 88 -3.98 10.96 5.40
N LEU A 89 -3.23 9.87 5.28
CA LEU A 89 -2.35 9.59 4.16
C LEU A 89 -3.13 8.82 3.08
N ASN A 90 -3.25 9.39 1.88
CA ASN A 90 -3.80 8.69 0.71
C ASN A 90 -2.71 7.84 0.06
N VAL A 91 -2.68 6.56 0.38
CA VAL A 91 -1.62 5.63 0.01
C VAL A 91 -1.74 5.22 -1.45
N GLN A 92 -0.63 5.33 -2.18
CA GLN A 92 -0.49 4.93 -3.58
C GLN A 92 0.28 3.61 -3.72
N GLU A 93 1.23 3.36 -2.83
CA GLU A 93 2.07 2.17 -2.85
C GLU A 93 2.43 1.76 -1.43
N ILE A 94 2.51 0.45 -1.19
CA ILE A 94 2.95 -0.13 0.08
C ILE A 94 4.06 -1.12 -0.20
N ARG A 95 5.18 -0.96 0.47
CA ARG A 95 6.33 -1.88 0.38
C ARG A 95 6.65 -2.46 1.75
N PRO A 96 6.63 -3.79 1.93
CA PRO A 96 7.06 -4.42 3.17
C PRO A 96 8.51 -4.08 3.49
N LEU A 97 8.79 -3.77 4.75
CA LEU A 97 10.12 -3.46 5.24
C LEU A 97 10.65 -4.60 6.11
N GLY A 98 11.92 -4.97 5.85
CA GLY A 98 12.58 -6.05 6.58
C GLY A 98 12.21 -7.47 6.10
N LYS A 99 13.10 -8.42 6.41
CA LYS A 99 12.97 -9.81 5.95
C LYS A 99 11.71 -10.50 6.47
N GLY A 100 11.28 -10.19 7.70
CA GLY A 100 10.07 -10.78 8.31
C GLY A 100 8.80 -10.34 7.60
N SER A 101 8.62 -9.05 7.37
CA SER A 101 7.46 -8.50 6.65
C SER A 101 7.41 -8.97 5.20
N LEU A 102 8.55 -9.05 4.51
CA LEU A 102 8.63 -9.61 3.15
C LEU A 102 8.21 -11.07 3.11
N LYS A 103 8.72 -11.89 4.04
CA LYS A 103 8.34 -13.31 4.14
C LYS A 103 6.84 -13.46 4.38
N ARG A 104 6.29 -12.67 5.32
CA ARG A 104 4.87 -12.73 5.65
C ARG A 104 3.99 -12.28 4.48
N SER A 105 4.35 -11.21 3.79
CA SER A 105 3.65 -10.76 2.59
C SER A 105 3.65 -11.82 1.48
N PHE A 106 4.78 -12.51 1.30
CA PHE A 106 4.88 -13.63 0.35
C PHE A 106 3.95 -14.80 0.73
N GLU A 107 3.90 -15.18 2.02
CA GLU A 107 3.03 -16.24 2.51
C GLU A 107 1.55 -15.89 2.31
N LEU A 108 1.14 -14.68 2.63
CA LEU A 108 -0.22 -14.19 2.41
C LEU A 108 -0.59 -14.20 0.92
N LEU A 109 0.29 -13.74 0.05
CA LEU A 109 0.07 -13.77 -1.39
C LEU A 109 -0.06 -15.21 -1.90
N LYS A 110 0.84 -16.11 -1.48
CA LYS A 110 0.78 -17.53 -1.84
C LYS A 110 -0.54 -18.16 -1.41
N GLN A 111 -0.97 -17.89 -0.18
CA GLN A 111 -2.25 -18.38 0.34
C GLN A 111 -3.43 -17.88 -0.48
N LYS A 112 -3.47 -16.59 -0.81
CA LYS A 112 -4.50 -16.00 -1.66
C LYS A 112 -4.56 -16.68 -3.03
N LEU A 113 -3.42 -16.81 -3.71
CA LEU A 113 -3.35 -17.45 -5.03
C LEU A 113 -3.69 -18.95 -4.99
N THR A 114 -3.43 -19.61 -3.86
CA THR A 114 -3.84 -21.02 -3.64
C THR A 114 -5.36 -21.14 -3.56
N VAL A 115 -6.02 -20.24 -2.82
CA VAL A 115 -7.50 -20.21 -2.72
C VAL A 115 -8.14 -19.89 -4.08
N GLU A 116 -7.52 -19.02 -4.88
CA GLU A 116 -7.95 -18.73 -6.26
C GLU A 116 -7.69 -19.90 -7.23
N GLY A 117 -7.08 -20.99 -6.77
CA GLY A 117 -6.82 -22.20 -7.57
C GLY A 117 -5.74 -22.03 -8.63
N LEU A 118 -4.90 -20.98 -8.56
CA LEU A 118 -3.87 -20.72 -9.57
C LEU A 118 -2.75 -21.78 -9.58
N PHE A 119 -2.58 -22.50 -8.48
CA PHE A 119 -1.60 -23.59 -8.37
C PHE A 119 -2.17 -24.99 -8.68
N ASN A 120 -3.45 -25.09 -9.02
CA ASN A 120 -4.08 -26.38 -9.31
C ASN A 120 -3.43 -27.04 -10.53
N SER A 121 -3.23 -28.35 -10.45
CA SER A 121 -2.62 -29.16 -11.52
C SER A 121 -3.38 -29.06 -12.84
N GLU A 122 -4.70 -28.92 -12.79
CA GLU A 122 -5.57 -28.77 -13.96
C GLU A 122 -5.30 -27.51 -14.79
N ARG A 123 -4.76 -26.47 -14.17
CA ARG A 123 -4.34 -25.23 -14.85
C ARG A 123 -2.96 -25.29 -15.48
N LYS A 124 -2.16 -26.29 -15.10
CA LYS A 124 -0.80 -26.47 -15.63
C LYS A 124 -0.87 -27.09 -17.01
N ARG A 125 -0.30 -26.42 -17.98
CA ARG A 125 -0.15 -26.99 -19.33
C ARG A 125 1.02 -27.96 -19.34
N PRO A 126 0.89 -29.13 -20.01
CA PRO A 126 2.02 -30.03 -20.19
C PRO A 126 3.15 -29.32 -20.98
N LEU A 127 4.37 -29.61 -20.63
CA LEU A 127 5.51 -29.10 -21.40
C LEU A 127 5.49 -29.72 -22.81
N PRO A 128 5.77 -28.95 -23.88
CA PRO A 128 5.87 -29.51 -25.22
C PRO A 128 7.06 -30.49 -25.27
N GLN A 129 6.86 -31.62 -25.92
CA GLN A 129 7.88 -32.66 -26.05
C GLN A 129 9.12 -32.18 -26.81
N TYR A 130 8.92 -31.26 -27.78
CA TYR A 130 9.98 -30.61 -28.57
C TYR A 130 9.76 -29.09 -28.58
N PRO A 131 10.35 -28.35 -27.62
CA PRO A 131 10.18 -26.89 -27.56
C PRO A 131 10.95 -26.23 -28.71
N GLN A 132 10.28 -25.47 -29.56
CA GLN A 132 10.89 -24.74 -30.66
C GLN A 132 11.46 -23.38 -30.23
N ARG A 133 11.03 -22.85 -29.09
CA ARG A 133 11.49 -21.59 -28.51
C ARG A 133 11.68 -21.75 -27.01
N VAL A 134 12.85 -21.37 -26.54
CA VAL A 134 13.17 -21.38 -25.10
C VAL A 134 13.59 -19.96 -24.71
N ALA A 135 12.97 -19.41 -23.66
CA ALA A 135 13.36 -18.16 -23.07
C ALA A 135 13.96 -18.42 -21.68
N ILE A 136 15.10 -17.82 -21.40
CA ILE A 136 15.74 -17.88 -20.09
C ILE A 136 15.57 -16.55 -19.39
N ILE A 137 14.92 -16.57 -18.22
CA ILE A 137 14.79 -15.40 -17.35
C ILE A 137 15.72 -15.63 -16.17
N SER A 138 16.73 -14.79 -16.04
CA SER A 138 17.74 -14.92 -15.00
C SER A 138 18.00 -13.58 -14.33
N SER A 139 18.46 -13.63 -13.07
CA SER A 139 18.96 -12.44 -12.36
C SER A 139 20.36 -12.10 -12.91
N THR A 140 20.65 -10.80 -13.06
CA THR A 140 22.00 -10.30 -13.41
C THR A 140 23.01 -10.42 -12.27
N LYS A 141 22.52 -10.81 -11.07
CA LYS A 141 23.32 -11.10 -9.87
C LYS A 141 23.08 -12.56 -9.49
N ALA A 142 23.69 -13.46 -10.21
CA ALA A 142 23.83 -14.86 -9.82
C ALA A 142 25.21 -15.04 -9.22
#